data_0dcf60416bd801c0ff64c1b1adcb64fb
#
_entry.id   0dcf60416bd801c0ff64c1b1adcb64fb
#
_cell.length_a   1.000
_cell.length_b   1.000
_cell.length_c   1.000
_cell.angle_alpha   90.00
_cell.angle_beta   90.00
_cell.angle_gamma   90.00
#
_symmetry.space_group_name_H-M   'P 1'
#
loop_
_entity.id
_entity.type
_entity.pdbx_description
1 polymer ?
#
loop_
_entity_poly.entity_id
_entity_poly.type
_entity_poly.pdbx_seq_one_letter_code
_entity_poly.pdbx_strand_id
1 'polypeptide(L)'
;FQYGRIEVRAKLDPAHGAWPAIWMLSEKDIYPDQNNGEMDIMERLNHDSFAYQTTHNHATITLKQETPKKYNTGKIDPSGYNTYSVSWYPDKLVYAINGIETITYPKVAGSGTYQWPFDQPFYLIIDQQLEGSWPGKVTDLKELPINMTVDWVKLYQ
;
A
#
# COMPACT_ATOMS: atom_id res chain seq x y z
N PHE A 1 -12.99 -7.21 -5.50
CA PHE A 1 -13.04 -8.52 -4.81
C PHE A 1 -12.95 -8.33 -3.30
N GLN A 2 -13.22 -9.38 -2.55
CA GLN A 2 -13.18 -9.38 -1.10
C GLN A 2 -12.49 -10.65 -0.62
N TYR A 3 -11.49 -10.48 0.27
CA TYR A 3 -10.62 -11.54 0.81
C TYR A 3 -9.77 -12.28 -0.24
N GLY A 4 -8.76 -12.97 0.24
CA GLY A 4 -7.78 -13.66 -0.58
C GLY A 4 -6.41 -12.99 -0.52
N ARG A 5 -5.55 -13.27 -1.49
CA ARG A 5 -4.22 -12.65 -1.59
C ARG A 5 -4.04 -11.97 -2.94
N ILE A 6 -3.63 -10.71 -2.92
CA ILE A 6 -3.08 -10.02 -4.09
C ILE A 6 -1.56 -10.04 -4.00
N GLU A 7 -0.95 -10.27 -5.15
CA GLU A 7 0.48 -10.26 -5.33
C GLU A 7 0.81 -9.57 -6.65
N VAL A 8 1.68 -8.56 -6.59
CA VAL A 8 2.12 -7.78 -7.76
C VAL A 8 3.64 -7.86 -7.85
N ARG A 9 4.15 -8.23 -9.03
CA ARG A 9 5.58 -8.19 -9.32
C ARG A 9 5.87 -6.98 -10.18
N ALA A 10 6.67 -6.06 -9.65
CA ALA A 10 7.00 -4.80 -10.32
C ALA A 10 8.46 -4.39 -10.10
N LYS A 11 8.98 -3.63 -11.06
CA LYS A 11 10.24 -2.90 -10.99
C LYS A 11 9.93 -1.41 -11.03
N LEU A 12 10.63 -0.62 -10.21
CA LEU A 12 10.36 0.78 -9.96
C LEU A 12 11.62 1.59 -10.29
N ASP A 13 11.54 2.48 -11.27
CA ASP A 13 12.64 3.39 -11.57
C ASP A 13 12.74 4.44 -10.45
N PRO A 14 13.95 4.76 -9.94
CA PRO A 14 14.14 5.79 -8.92
C PRO A 14 14.26 7.17 -9.58
N ALA A 15 13.73 8.19 -8.92
CA ALA A 15 14.03 9.60 -9.22
C ALA A 15 13.61 10.49 -8.04
N HIS A 16 14.16 11.67 -7.90
CA HIS A 16 13.66 12.67 -6.97
C HIS A 16 12.22 13.06 -7.33
N GLY A 17 11.34 13.03 -6.35
CA GLY A 17 9.90 13.27 -6.51
C GLY A 17 9.10 12.05 -6.98
N ALA A 18 9.74 10.89 -7.23
CA ALA A 18 9.04 9.67 -7.61
C ALA A 18 8.23 9.09 -6.43
N TRP A 19 7.00 8.67 -6.74
CA TRP A 19 6.10 8.02 -5.79
C TRP A 19 5.22 6.98 -6.49
N PRO A 20 5.79 5.83 -6.88
CA PRO A 20 5.02 4.68 -7.34
C PRO A 20 4.21 4.08 -6.21
N ALA A 21 2.97 3.67 -6.50
CA ALA A 21 2.08 3.04 -5.54
C ALA A 21 1.32 1.84 -6.14
N ILE A 22 1.12 0.83 -5.31
CA ILE A 22 0.24 -0.32 -5.53
C ILE A 22 -0.64 -0.40 -4.30
N TRP A 23 -1.92 -0.11 -4.45
CA TRP A 23 -2.81 0.09 -3.32
C TRP A 23 -4.25 -0.30 -3.63
N MET A 24 -5.10 -0.29 -2.64
CA MET A 24 -6.51 -0.66 -2.79
C MET A 24 -7.40 0.28 -2.01
N LEU A 25 -8.51 0.65 -2.63
CA LEU A 25 -9.59 1.39 -1.99
C LEU A 25 -10.88 0.57 -1.91
N SER A 26 -11.70 0.89 -0.92
CA SER A 26 -13.03 0.32 -0.75
C SER A 26 -13.98 0.77 -1.86
N GLU A 27 -14.90 -0.11 -2.25
CA GLU A 27 -15.96 0.24 -3.21
C GLU A 27 -17.08 1.10 -2.59
N LYS A 28 -17.22 1.08 -1.27
CA LYS A 28 -18.32 1.76 -0.57
C LYS A 28 -17.82 2.84 0.36
N ASP A 29 -18.49 3.97 0.30
CA ASP A 29 -18.31 5.05 1.27
C ASP A 29 -19.09 4.75 2.55
N ILE A 30 -18.36 4.51 3.64
CA ILE A 30 -18.91 4.28 4.97
C ILE A 30 -18.89 5.58 5.77
N TYR A 31 -17.84 6.39 5.58
CA TYR A 31 -17.62 7.64 6.29
C TYR A 31 -17.57 8.84 5.35
N PRO A 32 -18.20 9.98 5.72
CA PRO A 32 -18.20 11.20 4.90
C PRO A 32 -16.80 11.81 4.68
N ASP A 33 -15.84 11.49 5.54
CA ASP A 33 -14.45 11.96 5.43
C ASP A 33 -13.59 11.08 4.48
N GLN A 34 -14.23 10.16 3.77
CA GLN A 34 -13.61 9.24 2.79
C GLN A 34 -12.55 8.29 3.37
N ASN A 35 -12.44 8.17 4.70
CA ASN A 35 -11.54 7.22 5.36
C ASN A 35 -12.18 5.83 5.48
N ASN A 36 -12.56 5.27 4.33
CA ASN A 36 -13.38 4.06 4.22
C ASN A 36 -12.58 2.77 4.17
N GLY A 37 -11.27 2.88 4.35
CA GLY A 37 -10.32 1.79 4.26
C GLY A 37 -9.45 1.90 3.01
N GLU A 38 -8.14 1.76 3.23
CA GLU A 38 -7.10 1.77 2.21
C GLU A 38 -6.02 0.76 2.61
N MET A 39 -5.56 0.00 1.64
CA MET A 39 -4.48 -0.96 1.81
C MET A 39 -3.35 -0.60 0.84
N ASP A 40 -2.28 0.01 1.34
CA ASP A 40 -1.10 0.32 0.54
C ASP A 40 -0.19 -0.90 0.53
N ILE A 41 -0.27 -1.67 -0.55
CA ILE A 41 0.51 -2.89 -0.73
C ILE A 41 1.97 -2.54 -0.99
N MET A 42 2.22 -1.40 -1.60
CA MET A 42 3.56 -0.85 -1.84
C MET A 42 3.48 0.64 -2.13
N GLU A 43 4.30 1.41 -1.43
CA GLU A 43 4.68 2.76 -1.80
C GLU A 43 6.20 2.88 -1.70
N ARG A 44 6.83 3.52 -2.68
CA ARG A 44 8.26 3.82 -2.65
C ARG A 44 8.48 5.31 -2.90
N LEU A 45 9.42 5.91 -2.19
CA LEU A 45 9.76 7.32 -2.40
C LEU A 45 11.17 7.45 -2.97
N ASN A 46 11.28 8.28 -3.99
CA ASN A 46 12.58 8.72 -4.50
C ASN A 46 13.54 7.55 -4.84
N HIS A 47 14.67 7.50 -4.16
CA HIS A 47 15.72 6.49 -4.33
C HIS A 47 15.74 5.46 -3.19
N ASP A 48 14.68 5.38 -2.38
CA ASP A 48 14.65 4.47 -1.22
C ASP A 48 14.94 3.02 -1.64
N SER A 49 15.74 2.33 -0.82
CA SER A 49 16.04 0.90 -0.97
C SER A 49 15.05 0.00 -0.20
N PHE A 50 13.93 0.58 0.19
CA PHE A 50 12.82 -0.07 0.88
C PHE A 50 11.50 0.47 0.35
N ALA A 51 10.42 -0.24 0.62
CA ALA A 51 9.07 0.24 0.36
C ALA A 51 8.24 0.22 1.63
N TYR A 52 7.26 1.12 1.70
CA TYR A 52 6.26 1.21 2.75
C TYR A 52 5.10 0.28 2.43
N GLN A 53 4.52 -0.30 3.47
CA GLN A 53 3.24 -1.02 3.44
C GLN A 53 2.38 -0.50 4.57
N THR A 54 1.19 0.00 4.26
CA THR A 54 0.38 0.80 5.19
C THR A 54 -1.07 0.36 5.17
N THR A 55 -1.75 0.52 6.30
CA THR A 55 -3.21 0.38 6.41
C THR A 55 -3.80 1.70 6.87
N HIS A 56 -4.71 2.27 6.07
CA HIS A 56 -5.44 3.45 6.43
C HIS A 56 -6.93 3.15 6.67
N ASN A 57 -7.51 3.80 7.68
CA ASN A 57 -8.92 3.74 8.01
C ASN A 57 -9.30 4.94 8.87
N HIS A 58 -10.58 5.07 9.22
CA HIS A 58 -11.05 6.17 10.04
C HIS A 58 -10.34 6.27 11.42
N ALA A 59 -10.05 5.12 12.04
CA ALA A 59 -9.31 5.09 13.31
C ALA A 59 -7.90 5.69 13.18
N THR A 60 -7.17 5.34 12.12
CA THR A 60 -5.78 5.79 11.94
C THR A 60 -5.66 7.21 11.40
N ILE A 61 -6.59 7.63 10.52
CA ILE A 61 -6.52 8.94 9.86
C ILE A 61 -7.27 10.00 10.66
N THR A 62 -8.53 9.76 11.02
CA THR A 62 -9.39 10.75 11.69
C THR A 62 -9.18 10.75 13.19
N LEU A 63 -9.22 9.57 13.82
CA LEU A 63 -9.08 9.43 15.27
C LEU A 63 -7.62 9.40 15.73
N LYS A 64 -6.64 9.38 14.81
CA LYS A 64 -5.20 9.37 15.09
C LYS A 64 -4.75 8.24 16.01
N GLN A 65 -5.39 7.09 15.92
CA GLN A 65 -5.02 5.91 16.68
C GLN A 65 -3.72 5.29 16.14
N GLU A 66 -2.76 5.02 17.02
CA GLU A 66 -1.47 4.43 16.66
C GLU A 66 -1.39 2.92 16.94
N THR A 67 -2.43 2.36 17.54
CA THR A 67 -2.52 0.93 17.86
C THR A 67 -3.81 0.35 17.28
N PRO A 68 -3.74 -0.77 16.52
CA PRO A 68 -2.55 -1.52 16.11
C PRO A 68 -1.59 -0.70 15.21
N LYS A 69 -0.29 -1.10 15.16
CA LYS A 69 0.69 -0.49 14.25
C LYS A 69 0.17 -0.58 12.81
N LYS A 70 0.09 0.56 12.12
CA LYS A 70 -0.57 0.68 10.81
C LYS A 70 0.35 0.53 9.61
N TYR A 71 1.68 0.67 9.79
CA TYR A 71 2.63 0.58 8.68
C TYR A 71 3.96 -0.05 9.11
N ASN A 72 4.67 -0.57 8.13
CA ASN A 72 6.08 -0.93 8.26
C ASN A 72 6.77 -0.79 6.89
N THR A 73 8.09 -0.90 6.90
CA THR A 73 8.90 -0.92 5.69
C THR A 73 9.55 -2.27 5.49
N GLY A 74 9.79 -2.65 4.25
CA GLY A 74 10.56 -3.84 3.90
C GLY A 74 11.58 -3.54 2.80
N LYS A 75 12.72 -4.23 2.86
CA LYS A 75 13.79 -4.08 1.85
C LYS A 75 13.32 -4.51 0.48
N ILE A 76 13.76 -3.77 -0.54
CA ILE A 76 13.59 -4.11 -1.95
C ILE A 76 14.95 -4.21 -2.64
N ASP A 77 15.00 -4.88 -3.78
CA ASP A 77 16.04 -4.66 -4.78
C ASP A 77 15.69 -3.39 -5.56
N PRO A 78 16.42 -2.27 -5.38
CA PRO A 78 16.04 -1.00 -6.00
C PRO A 78 16.25 -0.98 -7.53
N SER A 79 16.94 -1.96 -8.08
CA SER A 79 17.22 -2.08 -9.52
C SER A 79 16.50 -3.24 -10.21
N GLY A 80 15.90 -4.13 -9.43
CA GLY A 80 15.26 -5.34 -9.88
C GLY A 80 13.75 -5.38 -9.69
N TYR A 81 13.17 -6.52 -10.07
CA TYR A 81 11.78 -6.82 -9.78
C TYR A 81 11.62 -7.31 -8.35
N ASN A 82 10.65 -6.77 -7.67
CA ASN A 82 10.21 -7.22 -6.36
C ASN A 82 8.75 -7.68 -6.42
N THR A 83 8.37 -8.54 -5.48
CA THR A 83 7.00 -8.99 -5.32
C THR A 83 6.41 -8.35 -4.07
N TYR A 84 5.30 -7.66 -4.23
CA TYR A 84 4.58 -6.99 -3.16
C TYR A 84 3.23 -7.65 -2.97
N SER A 85 2.82 -7.92 -1.74
CA SER A 85 1.57 -8.63 -1.50
C SER A 85 0.85 -8.19 -0.24
N VAL A 86 -0.48 -8.38 -0.26
CA VAL A 86 -1.34 -8.42 0.92
C VAL A 86 -2.15 -9.70 0.91
N SER A 87 -2.10 -10.44 2.01
CA SER A 87 -3.04 -11.54 2.31
C SER A 87 -4.13 -10.98 3.20
N TRP A 88 -5.34 -10.99 2.70
CA TRP A 88 -6.50 -10.35 3.32
C TRP A 88 -7.48 -11.41 3.83
N TYR A 89 -7.57 -11.49 5.14
CA TYR A 89 -8.45 -12.39 5.88
C TYR A 89 -9.59 -11.61 6.53
N PRO A 90 -10.66 -12.29 7.00
CA PRO A 90 -11.74 -11.62 7.72
C PRO A 90 -11.31 -10.93 9.03
N ASP A 91 -10.16 -11.32 9.59
CA ASP A 91 -9.67 -10.90 10.90
C ASP A 91 -8.32 -10.19 10.88
N LYS A 92 -7.63 -10.15 9.72
CA LYS A 92 -6.32 -9.50 9.60
C LYS A 92 -5.91 -9.23 8.15
N LEU A 93 -5.01 -8.26 7.99
CA LEU A 93 -4.22 -8.04 6.78
C LEU A 93 -2.78 -8.43 7.07
N VAL A 94 -2.15 -9.20 6.18
CA VAL A 94 -0.74 -9.59 6.29
C VAL A 94 -0.01 -9.11 5.05
N TYR A 95 0.89 -8.16 5.21
CA TYR A 95 1.67 -7.61 4.11
C TYR A 95 3.03 -8.30 4.01
N ALA A 96 3.54 -8.45 2.79
CA ALA A 96 4.86 -9.02 2.56
C ALA A 96 5.55 -8.40 1.33
N ILE A 97 6.88 -8.36 1.37
CA ILE A 97 7.75 -8.01 0.25
C ILE A 97 8.70 -9.17 0.00
N ASN A 98 8.75 -9.66 -1.24
CA ASN A 98 9.56 -10.81 -1.66
C ASN A 98 9.32 -12.07 -0.78
N GLY A 99 8.06 -12.25 -0.34
CA GLY A 99 7.66 -13.35 0.52
C GLY A 99 8.00 -13.20 2.00
N ILE A 100 8.66 -12.11 2.39
CA ILE A 100 9.00 -11.80 3.78
C ILE A 100 7.91 -10.92 4.36
N GLU A 101 7.22 -11.38 5.41
CA GLU A 101 6.20 -10.60 6.11
C GLU A 101 6.83 -9.33 6.72
N THR A 102 6.17 -8.20 6.47
CA THR A 102 6.59 -6.90 6.98
C THR A 102 5.73 -6.43 8.15
N ILE A 103 4.41 -6.62 8.03
CA ILE A 103 3.46 -6.21 9.06
C ILE A 103 2.17 -7.03 8.96
N THR A 104 1.60 -7.34 10.12
CA THR A 104 0.23 -7.82 10.26
C THR A 104 -0.62 -6.74 10.95
N TYR A 105 -1.73 -6.34 10.29
CA TYR A 105 -2.73 -5.43 10.85
C TYR A 105 -3.97 -6.23 11.27
N PRO A 106 -4.23 -6.41 12.58
CA PRO A 106 -5.35 -7.21 13.07
C PRO A 106 -6.65 -6.41 13.17
N LYS A 107 -7.77 -7.10 13.01
CA LYS A 107 -9.09 -6.64 13.45
C LYS A 107 -9.15 -6.61 14.97
N VAL A 108 -9.47 -5.48 15.55
CA VAL A 108 -9.61 -5.34 17.01
C VAL A 108 -11.04 -5.68 17.42
N ALA A 109 -11.20 -6.62 18.34
CA ALA A 109 -12.53 -7.03 18.80
C ALA A 109 -13.30 -5.84 19.39
N GLY A 110 -14.54 -5.65 18.93
CA GLY A 110 -15.44 -4.61 19.41
C GLY A 110 -15.17 -3.19 18.84
N SER A 111 -14.16 -3.01 17.98
CA SER A 111 -13.83 -1.69 17.44
C SER A 111 -14.76 -1.21 16.32
N GLY A 112 -15.54 -2.09 15.70
CA GLY A 112 -16.45 -1.71 14.62
C GLY A 112 -15.74 -1.30 13.31
N THR A 113 -16.53 -0.71 12.40
CA THR A 113 -16.08 -0.37 11.03
C THR A 113 -15.05 0.76 10.98
N TYR A 114 -14.94 1.60 12.01
CA TYR A 114 -13.97 2.69 12.03
C TYR A 114 -12.51 2.17 12.06
N GLN A 115 -12.27 1.00 12.66
CA GLN A 115 -10.97 0.34 12.68
C GLN A 115 -10.87 -0.77 11.63
N TRP A 116 -11.99 -1.44 11.33
CA TRP A 116 -12.03 -2.57 10.40
C TRP A 116 -13.10 -2.37 9.30
N PRO A 117 -12.85 -1.50 8.32
CA PRO A 117 -13.74 -1.32 7.17
C PRO A 117 -13.52 -2.39 6.08
N PHE A 118 -12.69 -3.39 6.33
CA PHE A 118 -12.23 -4.37 5.35
C PHE A 118 -13.18 -5.58 5.16
N ASP A 119 -14.40 -5.51 5.70
CA ASP A 119 -15.46 -6.50 5.46
C ASP A 119 -16.35 -6.12 4.26
N GLN A 120 -15.75 -5.58 3.19
CA GLN A 120 -16.41 -5.14 1.96
C GLN A 120 -15.46 -5.29 0.76
N PRO A 121 -15.97 -5.24 -0.48
CA PRO A 121 -15.11 -5.28 -1.66
C PRO A 121 -14.17 -4.08 -1.78
N PHE A 122 -12.97 -4.34 -2.30
CA PHE A 122 -11.95 -3.36 -2.66
C PHE A 122 -11.51 -3.54 -4.10
N TYR A 123 -11.01 -2.48 -4.71
CA TYR A 123 -10.41 -2.50 -6.04
C TYR A 123 -8.95 -2.08 -6.00
N LEU A 124 -8.16 -2.66 -6.90
CA LEU A 124 -6.72 -2.41 -7.02
C LEU A 124 -6.46 -1.17 -7.86
N ILE A 125 -5.52 -0.35 -7.40
CA ILE A 125 -4.97 0.79 -8.11
C ILE A 125 -3.46 0.60 -8.24
N ILE A 126 -2.93 0.87 -9.43
CA ILE A 126 -1.49 0.85 -9.71
C ILE A 126 -1.18 2.15 -10.43
N ASP A 127 -0.37 3.00 -9.84
CA ASP A 127 -0.03 4.29 -10.40
C ASP A 127 1.41 4.73 -10.12
N GLN A 128 1.92 5.60 -10.98
CA GLN A 128 3.20 6.27 -10.82
C GLN A 128 2.94 7.75 -10.62
N GLN A 129 3.01 8.21 -9.40
CA GLN A 129 2.91 9.62 -9.08
C GLN A 129 4.29 10.30 -9.14
N LEU A 130 4.28 11.57 -9.43
CA LEU A 130 5.47 12.40 -9.48
C LEU A 130 5.19 13.70 -8.72
N GLU A 131 6.09 14.04 -7.81
CA GLU A 131 5.98 15.17 -6.89
C GLU A 131 4.85 15.03 -5.85
N GLY A 132 4.93 15.82 -4.82
CA GLY A 132 3.96 15.87 -3.73
C GLY A 132 4.57 16.31 -2.41
N SER A 133 3.75 16.37 -1.38
CA SER A 133 4.20 16.77 -0.05
C SER A 133 5.14 15.74 0.61
N TRP A 134 5.03 14.49 0.22
CA TRP A 134 5.81 13.39 0.81
C TRP A 134 7.10 13.10 0.02
N PRO A 135 7.08 12.84 -1.31
CA PRO A 135 8.31 12.62 -2.07
C PRO A 135 9.11 13.89 -2.33
N GLY A 136 8.49 15.06 -2.22
CA GLY A 136 9.09 16.34 -2.61
C GLY A 136 8.92 16.64 -4.09
N LYS A 137 9.82 17.46 -4.64
CA LYS A 137 9.81 17.88 -6.05
C LYS A 137 10.87 17.16 -6.85
N VAL A 138 10.67 17.08 -8.15
CA VAL A 138 11.72 16.71 -9.10
C VAL A 138 12.83 17.76 -9.04
N THR A 139 14.04 17.33 -8.76
CA THR A 139 15.23 18.21 -8.64
C THR A 139 16.20 18.03 -9.80
N ASP A 140 16.14 16.90 -10.51
CA ASP A 140 16.96 16.64 -11.70
C ASP A 140 16.10 16.03 -12.83
N LEU A 141 15.85 16.82 -13.86
CA LEU A 141 15.09 16.36 -15.03
C LEU A 141 15.81 15.27 -15.84
N LYS A 142 17.09 15.02 -15.60
CA LYS A 142 17.82 13.92 -16.25
C LYS A 142 17.43 12.55 -15.71
N GLU A 143 16.79 12.49 -14.56
CA GLU A 143 16.23 11.26 -14.01
C GLU A 143 14.91 10.83 -14.68
N LEU A 144 14.35 11.70 -15.54
CA LEU A 144 13.11 11.43 -16.27
C LEU A 144 13.37 10.97 -17.71
N PRO A 145 12.48 10.16 -18.32
CA PRO A 145 11.24 9.60 -17.72
C PRO A 145 11.51 8.47 -16.74
N ILE A 146 10.58 8.25 -15.80
CA ILE A 146 10.57 7.10 -14.90
C ILE A 146 9.39 6.19 -15.21
N ASN A 147 9.57 4.89 -14.93
CA ASN A 147 8.56 3.89 -15.17
C ASN A 147 8.34 3.01 -13.93
N MET A 148 7.11 2.62 -13.71
CA MET A 148 6.77 1.42 -12.98
C MET A 148 6.48 0.32 -14.00
N THR A 149 7.31 -0.72 -14.02
CA THR A 149 7.13 -1.85 -14.93
C THR A 149 6.50 -3.00 -14.17
N VAL A 150 5.25 -3.32 -14.50
CA VAL A 150 4.52 -4.43 -13.89
C VAL A 150 4.72 -5.68 -14.75
N ASP A 151 5.26 -6.74 -14.15
CA ASP A 151 5.44 -8.04 -14.80
C ASP A 151 4.14 -8.84 -14.74
N TRP A 152 3.54 -8.96 -13.56
CA TRP A 152 2.26 -9.62 -13.39
C TRP A 152 1.52 -9.16 -12.12
N VAL A 153 0.21 -9.39 -12.14
CA VAL A 153 -0.69 -9.30 -11.00
C VAL A 153 -1.36 -10.66 -10.82
N LYS A 154 -1.35 -11.20 -9.62
CA LYS A 154 -2.00 -12.47 -9.27
C LYS A 154 -2.98 -12.26 -8.13
N LEU A 155 -4.17 -12.84 -8.30
CA LEU A 155 -5.21 -12.91 -7.27
C LEU A 155 -5.42 -14.38 -6.92
N TYR A 156 -5.35 -14.68 -5.63
CA TYR A 156 -5.62 -16.01 -5.05
C TYR A 156 -6.86 -15.88 -4.15
N GLN A 157 -7.87 -16.71 -4.40
CA GLN A 157 -9.11 -16.82 -3.61
C GLN A 157 -9.26 -18.21 -3.03
#